data_cab4a06c3d9ff082f4135a65c0a1e85e
#
_entry.id   cab4a06c3d9ff082f4135a65c0a1e85e
#
_cell.length_a   1.000
_cell.length_b   1.000
_cell.length_c   1.000
_cell.angle_alpha   90.00
_cell.angle_beta   90.00
_cell.angle_gamma   90.00
#
_symmetry.space_group_name_H-M   'P 1'
#
loop_
_entity.id
_entity.type
_entity.pdbx_description
1 polymer ?
#
loop_
_entity_poly.entity_id
_entity_poly.type
_entity_poly.pdbx_seq_one_letter_code
_entity_poly.pdbx_strand_id
1 'polypeptide(L)'
;MNAKLIPSRALCVLVTGFGPFPGAPSNPTQQLVAHLARLRRPAVAELRLVTHILPTSYAAVDQQLPELIDKHQPDAIVMFGLAGRSKAIRIETLARNRITRVYPDIDRRIPQATGIVPGEGTRRGRAPFVRLAAAVRASGLPARLSRDAGTYLCNYGYWRALEQRSRAASPRLVVFVHVPNMRRRRRVGAKSRPPNLDQLLRAAQNILIAAAAAARRQD
;
A
#
# COMPACT_ATOMS: atom_id res chain seq x y z
N MET A 1 31.59 -22.49 24.32
CA MET A 1 31.22 -22.50 22.89
C MET A 1 30.39 -21.27 22.62
N ASN A 2 30.98 -20.21 22.05
CA ASN A 2 30.26 -19.00 21.66
C ASN A 2 29.51 -19.27 20.36
N ALA A 3 28.19 -19.39 20.43
CA ALA A 3 27.35 -19.37 19.24
C ALA A 3 27.51 -17.98 18.60
N LYS A 4 28.19 -17.90 17.46
CA LYS A 4 28.22 -16.72 16.61
C LYS A 4 26.77 -16.39 16.25
N LEU A 5 26.20 -15.34 16.83
CA LEU A 5 24.95 -14.74 16.39
C LEU A 5 25.16 -14.34 14.91
N ILE A 6 24.57 -15.13 14.02
CA ILE A 6 24.47 -14.75 12.59
C ILE A 6 23.62 -13.46 12.61
N PRO A 7 24.14 -12.33 12.08
CA PRO A 7 23.34 -11.10 12.03
C PRO A 7 22.08 -11.39 11.22
N SER A 8 20.92 -11.27 11.86
CA SER A 8 19.64 -11.46 11.18
C SER A 8 19.55 -10.47 10.02
N ARG A 9 19.25 -10.96 8.82
CA ARG A 9 19.08 -10.12 7.65
C ARG A 9 18.09 -9.00 7.96
N ALA A 10 18.45 -7.75 7.63
CA ALA A 10 17.56 -6.61 7.78
C ALA A 10 16.24 -6.89 7.05
N LEU A 11 15.12 -6.74 7.73
CA LEU A 11 13.79 -7.01 7.19
C LEU A 11 13.49 -6.04 6.03
N CYS A 12 13.18 -6.60 4.87
CA CYS A 12 12.91 -5.83 3.66
C CYS A 12 11.42 -5.50 3.53
N VAL A 13 11.10 -4.22 3.41
CA VAL A 13 9.73 -3.77 3.16
C VAL A 13 9.67 -3.03 1.83
N LEU A 14 8.92 -3.58 0.87
CA LEU A 14 8.59 -2.89 -0.36
C LEU A 14 7.40 -1.96 -0.11
N VAL A 15 7.62 -0.67 -0.33
CA VAL A 15 6.60 0.38 -0.18
C VAL A 15 6.25 0.93 -1.55
N THR A 16 4.99 0.79 -1.96
CA THR A 16 4.56 1.33 -3.25
C THR A 16 3.49 2.41 -3.09
N GLY A 17 3.48 3.35 -4.02
CA GLY A 17 2.40 4.29 -4.27
C GLY A 17 2.02 4.26 -5.73
N PHE A 18 1.06 5.07 -6.11
CA PHE A 18 0.67 5.26 -7.50
C PHE A 18 0.95 6.67 -7.98
N GLY A 19 1.33 6.79 -9.24
CA GLY A 19 1.47 8.05 -9.94
C GLY A 19 0.13 8.75 -10.19
N PRO A 20 0.13 9.90 -10.87
CA PRO A 20 -1.08 10.58 -11.34
C PRO A 20 -1.92 9.68 -12.26
N PHE A 21 -3.22 9.99 -12.35
CA PHE A 21 -4.13 9.31 -13.27
C PHE A 21 -5.23 10.27 -13.72
N PRO A 22 -6.00 9.95 -14.80
CA PRO A 22 -7.14 10.72 -15.20
C PRO A 22 -8.12 10.94 -14.04
N GLY A 23 -8.42 12.20 -13.69
CA GLY A 23 -9.23 12.56 -12.51
C GLY A 23 -8.44 12.81 -11.21
N ALA A 24 -7.14 12.49 -11.15
CA ALA A 24 -6.25 12.84 -10.03
C ALA A 24 -4.83 13.19 -10.53
N PRO A 25 -4.65 14.39 -11.14
CA PRO A 25 -3.35 14.83 -11.65
C PRO A 25 -2.29 15.02 -10.57
N SER A 26 -2.70 14.96 -9.31
CA SER A 26 -1.79 14.97 -8.16
C SER A 26 -2.24 13.87 -7.20
N ASN A 27 -1.49 12.78 -7.19
CA ASN A 27 -1.73 11.66 -6.30
C ASN A 27 -0.89 11.83 -5.01
N PRO A 28 -1.52 11.98 -3.82
CA PRO A 28 -0.80 12.16 -2.56
C PRO A 28 0.12 11.00 -2.20
N THR A 29 -0.14 9.79 -2.72
CA THR A 29 0.70 8.62 -2.42
C THR A 29 2.09 8.73 -3.04
N GLN A 30 2.24 9.45 -4.16
CA GLN A 30 3.54 9.73 -4.76
C GLN A 30 4.43 10.55 -3.81
N GLN A 31 3.89 11.64 -3.26
CA GLN A 31 4.64 12.47 -2.30
C GLN A 31 4.90 11.69 -1.00
N LEU A 32 3.91 10.95 -0.51
CA LEU A 32 4.03 10.13 0.69
C LEU A 32 5.20 9.15 0.58
N VAL A 33 5.24 8.35 -0.49
CA VAL A 33 6.29 7.34 -0.72
C VAL A 33 7.66 7.98 -0.94
N ALA A 34 7.73 9.09 -1.69
CA ALA A 34 8.98 9.83 -1.88
C ALA A 34 9.59 10.36 -0.57
N HIS A 35 8.74 10.79 0.39
CA HIS A 35 9.21 11.20 1.71
C HIS A 35 9.59 10.00 2.59
N LEU A 36 8.87 8.88 2.50
CA LEU A 36 9.23 7.64 3.20
C LEU A 36 10.61 7.12 2.77
N ALA A 37 10.97 7.26 1.48
CA ALA A 37 12.30 6.90 0.97
C ALA A 37 13.46 7.67 1.64
N ARG A 38 13.20 8.88 2.10
CA ARG A 38 14.19 9.77 2.75
C ARG A 38 14.19 9.69 4.27
N LEU A 39 13.37 8.83 4.84
CA LEU A 39 13.22 8.71 6.28
C LEU A 39 14.51 8.19 6.93
N ARG A 40 14.97 8.90 7.95
CA ARG A 40 16.12 8.56 8.78
C ARG A 40 15.71 8.58 10.25
N ARG A 41 14.80 7.66 10.64
CA ARG A 41 14.34 7.56 12.04
C ARG A 41 14.76 6.22 12.64
N PRO A 42 15.18 6.19 13.92
CA PRO A 42 15.61 4.95 14.59
C PRO A 42 14.59 3.82 14.47
N ALA A 43 13.30 4.13 14.59
CA ALA A 43 12.22 3.14 14.54
C ALA A 43 12.10 2.38 13.20
N VAL A 44 12.69 2.90 12.11
CA VAL A 44 12.71 2.27 10.78
C VAL A 44 14.14 2.04 10.29
N ALA A 45 15.16 2.37 11.08
CA ALA A 45 16.57 2.24 10.70
C ALA A 45 17.00 0.79 10.44
N GLU A 46 16.37 -0.15 11.15
CA GLU A 46 16.61 -1.59 10.98
C GLU A 46 15.86 -2.20 9.78
N LEU A 47 15.05 -1.41 9.06
CA LEU A 47 14.31 -1.86 7.89
C LEU A 47 15.07 -1.48 6.61
N ARG A 48 15.21 -2.43 5.71
CA ARG A 48 15.56 -2.14 4.33
C ARG A 48 14.30 -1.71 3.58
N LEU A 49 14.06 -0.41 3.50
CA LEU A 49 12.94 0.14 2.74
C LEU A 49 13.28 0.25 1.27
N VAL A 50 12.51 -0.44 0.44
CA VAL A 50 12.51 -0.30 -1.02
C VAL A 50 11.25 0.45 -1.39
N THR A 51 11.39 1.59 -2.05
CA THR A 51 10.25 2.43 -2.41
C THR A 51 10.08 2.49 -3.92
N HIS A 52 8.84 2.44 -4.41
CA HIS A 52 8.52 2.52 -5.82
C HIS A 52 7.19 3.22 -6.08
N ILE A 53 7.11 4.00 -7.15
CA ILE A 53 5.86 4.61 -7.64
C ILE A 53 5.44 3.87 -8.89
N LEU A 54 4.39 3.07 -8.78
CA LEU A 54 3.80 2.37 -9.91
C LEU A 54 3.08 3.39 -10.82
N PRO A 55 3.33 3.37 -12.12
CA PRO A 55 2.45 4.03 -13.07
C PRO A 55 1.00 3.52 -12.87
N THR A 56 0.03 4.38 -13.09
CA THR A 56 -1.38 4.00 -12.99
C THR A 56 -1.82 3.28 -14.28
N SER A 57 -1.13 2.19 -14.59
CA SER A 57 -1.24 1.35 -15.78
C SER A 57 -1.35 -0.12 -15.39
N TYR A 58 -2.28 -0.85 -15.99
CA TYR A 58 -2.45 -2.29 -15.77
C TYR A 58 -1.20 -3.06 -16.22
N ALA A 59 -0.66 -2.72 -17.40
CA ALA A 59 0.55 -3.35 -17.93
C ALA A 59 1.76 -3.09 -17.02
N ALA A 60 1.92 -1.86 -16.53
CA ALA A 60 3.02 -1.53 -15.62
C ALA A 60 2.91 -2.28 -14.28
N VAL A 61 1.71 -2.48 -13.74
CA VAL A 61 1.51 -3.28 -12.52
C VAL A 61 1.91 -4.73 -12.77
N ASP A 62 1.48 -5.32 -13.91
CA ASP A 62 1.79 -6.72 -14.24
C ASP A 62 3.28 -6.97 -14.48
N GLN A 63 3.99 -5.98 -15.03
CA GLN A 63 5.42 -6.08 -15.27
C GLN A 63 6.24 -5.75 -14.02
N GLN A 64 6.04 -4.56 -13.45
CA GLN A 64 6.97 -4.01 -12.45
C GLN A 64 6.78 -4.65 -11.06
N LEU A 65 5.56 -5.05 -10.69
CA LEU A 65 5.33 -5.60 -9.36
C LEU A 65 6.02 -6.96 -9.15
N PRO A 66 5.93 -7.94 -10.07
CA PRO A 66 6.72 -9.17 -9.98
C PRO A 66 8.23 -8.90 -10.01
N GLU A 67 8.72 -8.04 -10.93
CA GLU A 67 10.15 -7.70 -11.02
C GLU A 67 10.70 -7.13 -9.71
N LEU A 68 9.93 -6.24 -9.04
CA LEU A 68 10.31 -5.68 -7.74
C LEU A 68 10.33 -6.74 -6.65
N ILE A 69 9.38 -7.66 -6.65
CA ILE A 69 9.31 -8.77 -5.69
C ILE A 69 10.50 -9.71 -5.90
N ASP A 70 10.76 -10.11 -7.13
CA ASP A 70 11.84 -11.03 -7.46
C ASP A 70 13.22 -10.42 -7.17
N LYS A 71 13.41 -9.16 -7.53
CA LYS A 71 14.67 -8.43 -7.30
C LYS A 71 14.96 -8.21 -5.81
N HIS A 72 13.97 -7.86 -5.03
CA HIS A 72 14.17 -7.37 -3.67
C HIS A 72 13.82 -8.39 -2.60
N GLN A 73 13.07 -9.46 -2.93
CA GLN A 73 12.59 -10.50 -2.01
C GLN A 73 12.05 -9.88 -0.70
N PRO A 74 11.01 -9.01 -0.79
CA PRO A 74 10.54 -8.28 0.38
C PRO A 74 9.81 -9.20 1.36
N ASP A 75 10.08 -9.05 2.65
CA ASP A 75 9.35 -9.75 3.71
C ASP A 75 7.93 -9.21 3.83
N ALA A 76 7.74 -7.93 3.55
CA ALA A 76 6.42 -7.30 3.52
C ALA A 76 6.26 -6.34 2.34
N ILE A 77 5.04 -6.22 1.84
CA ILE A 77 4.64 -5.18 0.88
C ILE A 77 3.59 -4.28 1.53
N VAL A 78 3.83 -2.97 1.52
CA VAL A 78 2.86 -1.96 1.95
C VAL A 78 2.56 -1.04 0.77
N MET A 79 1.33 -1.13 0.27
CA MET A 79 0.88 -0.36 -0.90
C MET A 79 -0.02 0.79 -0.45
N PHE A 80 0.21 1.99 -0.98
CA PHE A 80 -0.61 3.17 -0.73
C PHE A 80 -1.38 3.56 -1.98
N GLY A 81 -2.70 3.74 -1.83
CA GLY A 81 -3.60 4.24 -2.88
C GLY A 81 -4.40 5.44 -2.41
N LEU A 82 -4.96 6.21 -3.35
CA LEU A 82 -5.82 7.35 -3.06
C LEU A 82 -7.29 6.93 -2.97
N ALA A 83 -7.94 7.21 -1.83
CA ALA A 83 -9.39 7.20 -1.69
C ALA A 83 -9.91 8.64 -1.50
N GLY A 84 -9.97 9.40 -2.58
CA GLY A 84 -10.20 10.84 -2.56
C GLY A 84 -11.51 11.29 -1.88
N ARG A 85 -12.51 10.42 -1.79
CA ARG A 85 -13.78 10.67 -1.08
C ARG A 85 -13.77 10.25 0.39
N SER A 86 -12.74 9.52 0.82
CA SER A 86 -12.62 9.07 2.22
C SER A 86 -12.15 10.20 3.12
N LYS A 87 -12.70 10.26 4.34
CA LYS A 87 -12.21 11.13 5.41
C LYS A 87 -11.28 10.40 6.39
N ALA A 88 -11.16 9.09 6.25
CA ALA A 88 -10.36 8.21 7.09
C ALA A 88 -9.36 7.41 6.25
N ILE A 89 -8.24 7.02 6.84
CA ILE A 89 -7.36 6.01 6.27
C ILE A 89 -8.11 4.67 6.29
N ARG A 90 -8.07 3.95 5.17
CA ARG A 90 -8.72 2.65 5.03
C ARG A 90 -7.65 1.56 4.91
N ILE A 91 -7.71 0.57 5.79
CA ILE A 91 -6.89 -0.63 5.69
C ILE A 91 -7.73 -1.67 4.96
N GLU A 92 -7.36 -2.00 3.74
CA GLU A 92 -8.11 -2.94 2.91
C GLU A 92 -7.83 -4.39 3.33
N THR A 93 -8.89 -5.15 3.59
CA THR A 93 -8.77 -6.53 4.09
C THR A 93 -8.86 -7.57 3.00
N LEU A 94 -9.32 -7.17 1.82
CA LEU A 94 -9.40 -8.05 0.64
C LEU A 94 -9.35 -7.25 -0.66
N ALA A 95 -8.91 -7.92 -1.73
CA ALA A 95 -9.10 -7.51 -3.12
C ALA A 95 -10.22 -8.33 -3.75
N ARG A 96 -10.95 -7.75 -4.70
CA ARG A 96 -12.04 -8.39 -5.44
C ARG A 96 -11.59 -8.74 -6.85
N ASN A 97 -12.08 -9.85 -7.39
CA ASN A 97 -11.91 -10.19 -8.79
C ASN A 97 -12.79 -9.31 -9.68
N ARG A 98 -12.52 -8.02 -9.65
CA ARG A 98 -13.25 -7.00 -10.42
C ARG A 98 -12.32 -5.96 -10.99
N ILE A 99 -12.58 -5.57 -12.24
CA ILE A 99 -11.86 -4.52 -12.95
C ILE A 99 -12.87 -3.59 -13.62
N THR A 100 -12.63 -2.28 -13.57
CA THR A 100 -13.54 -1.31 -14.19
C THR A 100 -13.30 -1.23 -15.69
N ARG A 101 -14.40 -1.05 -16.44
CA ARG A 101 -14.40 -0.74 -17.88
C ARG A 101 -14.81 0.72 -18.16
N VAL A 102 -14.96 1.52 -17.10
CA VAL A 102 -15.45 2.91 -17.21
C VAL A 102 -14.29 3.88 -17.38
N TYR A 103 -13.18 3.62 -16.69
CA TYR A 103 -12.05 4.55 -16.67
C TYR A 103 -10.84 3.92 -17.36
N PRO A 104 -10.22 4.59 -18.34
CA PRO A 104 -8.95 4.17 -18.90
C PRO A 104 -7.83 4.33 -17.86
N ASP A 105 -6.76 3.56 -18.02
CA ASP A 105 -5.51 3.79 -17.30
C ASP A 105 -4.72 4.97 -17.90
N ILE A 106 -3.49 5.20 -17.39
CA ILE A 106 -2.65 6.32 -17.88
C ILE A 106 -2.24 6.12 -19.36
N ASP A 107 -2.19 4.87 -19.85
CA ASP A 107 -1.89 4.51 -21.22
C ASP A 107 -3.14 4.53 -22.11
N ARG A 108 -4.27 5.07 -21.61
CA ARG A 108 -5.59 5.12 -22.27
C ARG A 108 -6.18 3.73 -22.57
N ARG A 109 -5.72 2.69 -21.89
CA ARG A 109 -6.26 1.33 -22.05
C ARG A 109 -7.45 1.11 -21.14
N ILE A 110 -8.50 0.52 -21.68
CA ILE A 110 -9.68 0.05 -20.95
C ILE A 110 -9.69 -1.48 -21.02
N PRO A 111 -9.68 -2.17 -19.87
CA PRO A 111 -9.77 -3.62 -19.84
C PRO A 111 -11.06 -4.12 -20.51
N GLN A 112 -10.97 -5.19 -21.29
CA GLN A 112 -12.14 -5.81 -21.91
C GLN A 112 -12.88 -6.72 -20.91
N ALA A 113 -12.18 -7.37 -20.01
CA ALA A 113 -12.75 -8.21 -18.99
C ALA A 113 -13.27 -7.41 -17.79
N THR A 114 -14.27 -7.95 -17.10
CA THR A 114 -14.81 -7.40 -15.83
C THR A 114 -14.15 -8.01 -14.61
N GLY A 115 -13.47 -9.16 -14.77
CA GLY A 115 -12.67 -9.85 -13.76
C GLY A 115 -11.18 -9.76 -14.05
N ILE A 116 -10.37 -9.84 -13.01
CA ILE A 116 -8.89 -9.84 -13.09
C ILE A 116 -8.40 -11.23 -13.59
N VAL A 117 -9.04 -12.27 -13.11
CA VAL A 117 -8.80 -13.66 -13.52
C VAL A 117 -10.13 -14.41 -13.64
N PRO A 118 -10.21 -15.50 -14.42
CA PRO A 118 -11.41 -16.32 -14.47
C PRO A 118 -11.69 -17.01 -13.12
N GLY A 119 -12.97 -17.17 -12.78
CA GLY A 119 -13.47 -18.07 -11.75
C GLY A 119 -13.27 -17.68 -10.28
N GLU A 120 -12.47 -16.67 -9.94
CA GLU A 120 -12.22 -16.29 -8.56
C GLU A 120 -13.03 -15.05 -8.13
N GLY A 121 -13.54 -15.04 -6.87
CA GLY A 121 -14.34 -13.95 -6.34
C GLY A 121 -13.52 -12.89 -5.57
N THR A 122 -12.69 -13.32 -4.60
CA THR A 122 -11.91 -12.43 -3.72
C THR A 122 -10.60 -13.07 -3.27
N ARG A 123 -9.57 -12.23 -3.03
CA ARG A 123 -8.34 -12.60 -2.33
C ARG A 123 -8.28 -11.86 -0.99
N ARG A 124 -8.19 -12.60 0.11
CA ARG A 124 -8.10 -12.02 1.45
C ARG A 124 -6.65 -11.77 1.84
N GLY A 125 -6.37 -10.59 2.36
CA GLY A 125 -5.10 -10.32 3.04
C GLY A 125 -4.99 -11.12 4.35
N ARG A 126 -3.76 -11.41 4.76
CA ARG A 126 -3.46 -12.09 6.05
C ARG A 126 -2.58 -11.20 6.92
N ALA A 127 -3.01 -9.95 7.12
CA ALA A 127 -2.31 -8.97 7.94
C ALA A 127 -3.03 -8.78 9.30
N PRO A 128 -2.35 -8.27 10.33
CA PRO A 128 -2.98 -7.94 11.60
C PRO A 128 -3.77 -6.62 11.47
N PHE A 129 -4.83 -6.62 10.69
CA PHE A 129 -5.58 -5.42 10.26
C PHE A 129 -6.02 -4.52 11.42
N VAL A 130 -6.45 -5.12 12.55
CA VAL A 130 -6.86 -4.36 13.74
C VAL A 130 -5.67 -3.59 14.33
N ARG A 131 -4.49 -4.22 14.41
CA ARG A 131 -3.25 -3.56 14.88
C ARG A 131 -2.80 -2.46 13.94
N LEU A 132 -2.89 -2.67 12.62
CA LEU A 132 -2.59 -1.64 11.62
C LEU A 132 -3.53 -0.44 11.75
N ALA A 133 -4.83 -0.67 11.94
CA ALA A 133 -5.79 0.41 12.17
C ALA A 133 -5.53 1.16 13.49
N ALA A 134 -5.14 0.45 14.55
CA ALA A 134 -4.74 1.05 15.82
C ALA A 134 -3.47 1.91 15.66
N ALA A 135 -2.47 1.42 14.89
CA ALA A 135 -1.24 2.17 14.59
C ALA A 135 -1.53 3.48 13.84
N VAL A 136 -2.50 3.48 12.92
CA VAL A 136 -2.97 4.72 12.28
C VAL A 136 -3.61 5.66 13.29
N ARG A 137 -4.52 5.15 14.15
CA ARG A 137 -5.20 6.00 15.15
C ARG A 137 -4.22 6.63 16.14
N ALA A 138 -3.14 5.93 16.48
CA ALA A 138 -2.06 6.46 17.33
C ALA A 138 -1.34 7.67 16.69
N SER A 139 -1.45 7.89 15.37
CA SER A 139 -0.97 9.11 14.70
C SER A 139 -1.96 10.28 14.74
N GLY A 140 -3.12 10.12 15.37
CA GLY A 140 -4.17 11.13 15.44
C GLY A 140 -5.09 11.15 14.22
N LEU A 141 -4.98 10.19 13.29
CA LEU A 141 -5.85 10.10 12.13
C LEU A 141 -6.93 9.02 12.30
N PRO A 142 -8.16 9.27 11.79
CA PRO A 142 -9.18 8.24 11.79
C PRO A 142 -8.80 7.09 10.86
N ALA A 143 -9.03 5.86 11.32
CA ALA A 143 -8.79 4.65 10.57
C ALA A 143 -9.98 3.70 10.63
N ARG A 144 -10.23 2.99 9.52
CA ARG A 144 -11.23 1.93 9.43
C ARG A 144 -10.73 0.74 8.61
N LEU A 145 -11.23 -0.44 8.90
CA LEU A 145 -11.07 -1.59 8.03
C LEU A 145 -12.04 -1.46 6.85
N SER A 146 -11.61 -1.94 5.69
CA SER A 146 -12.40 -1.89 4.48
C SER A 146 -12.33 -3.23 3.73
N ARG A 147 -13.42 -3.60 3.09
CA ARG A 147 -13.53 -4.78 2.23
C ARG A 147 -13.73 -4.40 0.77
N ASP A 148 -13.30 -3.19 0.40
CA ASP A 148 -13.55 -2.65 -0.92
C ASP A 148 -12.42 -1.71 -1.36
N ALA A 149 -11.41 -2.28 -2.00
CA ALA A 149 -10.31 -1.53 -2.62
C ALA A 149 -10.72 -0.89 -3.97
N GLY A 150 -12.00 -0.91 -4.30
CA GLY A 150 -12.54 -0.40 -5.56
C GLY A 150 -12.48 -1.43 -6.69
N THR A 151 -12.49 -0.93 -7.91
CA THR A 151 -12.46 -1.75 -9.14
C THR A 151 -11.41 -1.26 -10.15
N TYR A 152 -10.54 -0.36 -9.73
CA TYR A 152 -9.49 0.23 -10.56
C TYR A 152 -8.09 -0.26 -10.13
N LEU A 153 -7.05 0.45 -10.50
CA LEU A 153 -5.65 0.05 -10.30
C LEU A 153 -5.27 -0.28 -8.82
N CYS A 154 -5.94 0.36 -7.85
CA CYS A 154 -5.72 0.04 -6.43
C CYS A 154 -6.10 -1.41 -6.11
N ASN A 155 -7.31 -1.80 -6.50
CA ASN A 155 -7.78 -3.17 -6.33
C ASN A 155 -6.96 -4.15 -7.16
N TYR A 156 -6.62 -3.78 -8.41
CA TYR A 156 -5.82 -4.59 -9.30
C TYR A 156 -4.43 -4.87 -8.72
N GLY A 157 -3.69 -3.83 -8.34
CA GLY A 157 -2.36 -3.98 -7.74
C GLY A 157 -2.39 -4.78 -6.43
N TYR A 158 -3.41 -4.55 -5.58
CA TYR A 158 -3.58 -5.33 -4.36
C TYR A 158 -3.84 -6.81 -4.66
N TRP A 159 -4.69 -7.10 -5.66
CA TRP A 159 -4.94 -8.47 -6.13
C TRP A 159 -3.66 -9.16 -6.58
N ARG A 160 -2.87 -8.49 -7.44
CA ARG A 160 -1.61 -9.03 -7.97
C ARG A 160 -0.57 -9.25 -6.86
N ALA A 161 -0.46 -8.34 -5.91
CA ALA A 161 0.43 -8.52 -4.76
C ALA A 161 0.03 -9.71 -3.88
N LEU A 162 -1.27 -9.90 -3.62
CA LEU A 162 -1.79 -11.06 -2.88
C LEU A 162 -1.60 -12.36 -3.67
N GLU A 163 -1.65 -12.31 -5.00
CA GLU A 163 -1.39 -13.45 -5.87
C GLU A 163 0.07 -13.91 -5.76
N GLN A 164 1.04 -13.00 -5.80
CA GLN A 164 2.47 -13.32 -5.61
C GLN A 164 2.71 -13.97 -4.24
N ARG A 165 2.12 -13.43 -3.18
CA ARG A 165 2.19 -14.01 -1.85
C ARG A 165 1.68 -15.46 -1.79
N SER A 166 0.70 -15.83 -2.58
CA SER A 166 0.16 -17.19 -2.60
C SER A 166 1.02 -18.19 -3.37
N ARG A 167 1.96 -17.71 -4.19
CA ARG A 167 2.81 -18.51 -5.07
C ARG A 167 4.22 -18.72 -4.54
N ALA A 168 4.69 -17.86 -3.63
CA ALA A 168 6.06 -17.86 -3.16
C ALA A 168 6.16 -17.64 -1.64
N ALA A 169 7.32 -17.96 -1.05
CA ALA A 169 7.63 -17.67 0.36
C ALA A 169 7.73 -16.17 0.67
N SER A 170 8.00 -15.35 -0.34
CA SER A 170 8.06 -13.89 -0.26
C SER A 170 7.05 -13.27 -1.24
N PRO A 171 6.31 -12.23 -0.83
CA PRO A 171 6.26 -11.60 0.50
C PRO A 171 5.43 -12.42 1.50
N ARG A 172 5.80 -12.36 2.79
CA ARG A 172 5.01 -12.96 3.89
C ARG A 172 3.75 -12.16 4.20
N LEU A 173 3.80 -10.85 4.03
CA LEU A 173 2.75 -9.90 4.36
C LEU A 173 2.49 -8.94 3.22
N VAL A 174 1.20 -8.75 2.87
CA VAL A 174 0.77 -7.72 1.94
C VAL A 174 -0.33 -6.88 2.59
N VAL A 175 -0.14 -5.56 2.59
CA VAL A 175 -1.07 -4.58 3.13
C VAL A 175 -1.38 -3.54 2.06
N PHE A 176 -2.66 -3.24 1.85
CA PHE A 176 -3.09 -2.12 1.03
C PHE A 176 -3.78 -1.06 1.89
N VAL A 177 -3.34 0.18 1.75
CA VAL A 177 -3.79 1.32 2.55
C VAL A 177 -4.28 2.43 1.62
N HIS A 178 -5.55 2.74 1.70
CA HIS A 178 -6.07 3.93 1.06
C HIS A 178 -5.93 5.14 1.97
N VAL A 179 -5.29 6.18 1.44
CA VAL A 179 -5.18 7.49 2.11
C VAL A 179 -6.20 8.48 1.53
N PRO A 180 -6.75 9.39 2.34
CA PRO A 180 -7.60 10.47 1.85
C PRO A 180 -6.79 11.51 1.07
N ASN A 181 -7.48 12.42 0.39
CA ASN A 181 -6.84 13.59 -0.20
C ASN A 181 -6.07 14.38 0.87
N MET A 182 -4.92 14.91 0.46
CA MET A 182 -4.18 15.87 1.29
C MET A 182 -4.76 17.27 1.17
N ARG A 183 -4.58 18.07 2.22
CA ARG A 183 -4.94 19.48 2.24
C ARG A 183 -4.02 20.27 1.32
N ARG A 184 -4.56 20.87 0.27
CA ARG A 184 -3.80 21.70 -0.68
C ARG A 184 -3.67 23.18 -0.28
N ARG A 185 -4.67 23.75 0.42
CA ARG A 185 -4.69 25.09 1.00
C ARG A 185 -5.82 25.22 2.02
N ARG A 186 -5.73 26.25 2.87
CA ARG A 186 -6.69 26.54 3.93
C ARG A 186 -8.04 26.95 3.31
N ARG A 187 -9.05 26.09 3.37
CA ARG A 187 -10.45 26.51 3.22
C ARG A 187 -10.99 26.84 4.60
N VAL A 188 -11.46 28.07 4.78
CA VAL A 188 -12.13 28.52 6.01
C VAL A 188 -13.52 27.84 6.06
N GLY A 189 -13.89 27.27 7.21
CA GLY A 189 -15.26 26.76 7.46
C GLY A 189 -15.53 25.25 7.25
N ALA A 190 -14.57 24.45 6.86
CA ALA A 190 -14.80 22.99 6.70
C ALA A 190 -14.89 22.24 8.05
N LYS A 191 -16.02 21.54 8.30
CA LYS A 191 -16.27 20.74 9.53
C LYS A 191 -15.29 19.56 9.74
N SER A 192 -14.54 19.14 8.72
CA SER A 192 -13.46 18.15 8.84
C SER A 192 -12.29 18.56 7.94
N ARG A 193 -11.09 18.62 8.51
CA ARG A 193 -9.88 19.00 7.77
C ARG A 193 -9.23 17.73 7.18
N PRO A 194 -8.93 17.68 5.86
CA PRO A 194 -8.07 16.63 5.32
C PRO A 194 -6.71 16.65 6.02
N PRO A 195 -6.03 15.51 6.14
CA PRO A 195 -4.70 15.45 6.74
C PRO A 195 -3.68 16.23 5.90
N ASN A 196 -2.65 16.75 6.57
CA ASN A 196 -1.46 17.25 5.91
C ASN A 196 -0.46 16.09 5.67
N LEU A 197 0.62 16.38 4.95
CA LEU A 197 1.64 15.40 4.64
C LEU A 197 2.30 14.80 5.89
N ASP A 198 2.61 15.63 6.91
CA ASP A 198 3.27 15.15 8.14
C ASP A 198 2.39 14.18 8.92
N GLN A 199 1.08 14.41 8.95
CA GLN A 199 0.14 13.49 9.58
C GLN A 199 0.07 12.15 8.82
N LEU A 200 0.03 12.19 7.48
CA LEU A 200 0.07 10.98 6.67
C LEU A 200 1.41 10.24 6.80
N LEU A 201 2.52 10.96 6.88
CA LEU A 201 3.84 10.37 7.11
C LEU A 201 3.91 9.66 8.46
N ARG A 202 3.43 10.27 9.55
CA ARG A 202 3.37 9.61 10.85
C ARG A 202 2.52 8.35 10.81
N ALA A 203 1.35 8.40 10.18
CA ALA A 203 0.48 7.23 10.02
C ALA A 203 1.15 6.13 9.21
N ALA A 204 1.78 6.46 8.09
CA ALA A 204 2.49 5.52 7.26
C ALA A 204 3.68 4.87 7.99
N GLN A 205 4.45 5.64 8.76
CA GLN A 205 5.53 5.10 9.60
C GLN A 205 5.02 4.08 10.62
N ASN A 206 3.94 4.42 11.32
CA ASN A 206 3.34 3.51 12.30
C ASN A 206 2.83 2.23 11.63
N ILE A 207 2.28 2.33 10.41
CA ILE A 207 1.88 1.16 9.60
C ILE A 207 3.11 0.32 9.24
N LEU A 208 4.21 0.94 8.78
CA LEU A 208 5.44 0.22 8.41
C LEU A 208 6.02 -0.53 9.60
N ILE A 209 6.10 0.10 10.77
CA ILE A 209 6.57 -0.54 12.01
C ILE A 209 5.67 -1.73 12.38
N ALA A 210 4.36 -1.55 12.35
CA ALA A 210 3.41 -2.61 12.69
C ALA A 210 3.45 -3.76 11.67
N ALA A 211 3.59 -3.47 10.38
CA ALA A 211 3.72 -4.45 9.31
C ALA A 211 5.04 -5.24 9.43
N ALA A 212 6.16 -4.54 9.67
CA ALA A 212 7.45 -5.16 9.88
C ALA A 212 7.45 -6.10 11.10
N ALA A 213 6.90 -5.63 12.23
CA ALA A 213 6.75 -6.46 13.42
C ALA A 213 5.85 -7.68 13.20
N ALA A 214 4.86 -7.59 12.31
CA ALA A 214 4.01 -8.71 11.94
C ALA A 214 4.74 -9.70 11.02
N ALA A 215 5.53 -9.22 10.05
CA ALA A 215 6.31 -10.06 9.17
C ALA A 215 7.38 -10.88 9.92
N ARG A 216 8.03 -10.29 10.95
CA ARG A 216 8.98 -11.00 11.83
C ARG A 216 8.36 -12.16 12.62
N ARG A 217 7.06 -12.11 12.91
CA ARG A 217 6.34 -13.17 13.67
C ARG A 217 5.81 -14.30 12.79
N GLN A 218 6.01 -14.24 11.50
CA GLN A 218 5.62 -15.30 10.56
C GLN A 218 6.83 -16.19 10.17
N ASP A 219 7.96 -15.99 10.87
CA ASP A 219 9.09 -16.91 10.94
C ASP A 219 8.74 -18.05 11.94
#